data_82803d4350492edbd8af5dd5fb2556d1
#
_entry.id   82803d4350492edbd8af5dd5fb2556d1
#
_cell.length_a   1.000
_cell.length_b   1.000
_cell.length_c   1.000
_cell.angle_alpha   90.00
_cell.angle_beta   90.00
_cell.angle_gamma   90.00
#
_symmetry.space_group_name_H-M   'P 1'
#
loop_
_entity.id
_entity.type
_entity.pdbx_description
1 polymer ?
#
loop_
_entity_poly.entity_id
_entity_poly.type
_entity_poly.pdbx_seq_one_letter_code
_entity_poly.pdbx_strand_id
1 'polypeptide(L)'
;MSEKNYITPKGFEKLRSELEYLMKIERPEVTKTVAWAASNGDRSENADYQYGKKRLREIDRRIRFLTSRLEKAEVVDPEKPHHPHKVQFGASVKIEDEEGNIREFIIVGVDEIKTELGLISWKSPIGRSLLGKENGDEVSIQTPQGILEYTICEIQYRAITVVGDANED
;
A
#
# COMPACT_ATOMS: atom_id res chain seq x y z
N MET A 1 7.97 7.00 20.03
CA MET A 1 8.07 7.65 18.71
C MET A 1 7.25 6.88 17.69
N SER A 2 6.39 7.57 16.96
CA SER A 2 5.66 6.94 15.87
C SER A 2 6.62 6.70 14.70
N GLU A 3 6.60 5.49 14.14
CA GLU A 3 7.37 5.19 12.94
C GLU A 3 6.84 6.01 11.77
N LYS A 4 7.76 6.48 10.92
CA LYS A 4 7.40 7.13 9.68
C LYS A 4 6.73 6.13 8.75
N ASN A 5 5.68 6.57 8.05
CA ASN A 5 5.00 5.76 7.06
C ASN A 5 5.47 6.20 5.67
N TYR A 6 6.50 5.53 5.15
CA TYR A 6 6.99 5.83 3.81
C TYR A 6 5.97 5.37 2.77
N ILE A 7 5.69 6.21 1.80
CA ILE A 7 4.69 5.96 0.78
C ILE A 7 5.08 6.65 -0.53
N THR A 8 4.73 6.04 -1.66
CA THR A 8 4.94 6.69 -2.96
C THR A 8 3.92 7.80 -3.17
N PRO A 9 4.18 8.75 -4.09
CA PRO A 9 3.20 9.79 -4.42
C PRO A 9 1.85 9.21 -4.86
N LYS A 10 1.85 8.14 -5.65
CA LYS A 10 0.62 7.47 -6.08
C LYS A 10 -0.14 6.83 -4.93
N GLY A 11 0.57 6.16 -4.03
CA GLY A 11 -0.03 5.56 -2.85
C GLY A 11 -0.66 6.60 -1.93
N PHE A 12 0.04 7.71 -1.71
CA PHE A 12 -0.49 8.83 -0.93
C PHE A 12 -1.77 9.39 -1.55
N GLU A 13 -1.75 9.65 -2.85
CA GLU A 13 -2.91 10.18 -3.56
C GLU A 13 -4.10 9.23 -3.51
N LYS A 14 -3.85 7.93 -3.60
CA LYS A 14 -4.90 6.92 -3.52
C LYS A 14 -5.59 6.93 -2.15
N LEU A 15 -4.81 6.98 -1.07
CA LEU A 15 -5.37 7.07 0.29
C LEU A 15 -6.12 8.38 0.50
N ARG A 16 -5.57 9.48 0.00
CA ARG A 16 -6.21 10.79 0.10
C ARG A 16 -7.54 10.83 -0.66
N SER A 17 -7.58 10.28 -1.85
CA SER A 17 -8.80 10.22 -2.67
C SER A 17 -9.88 9.36 -2.02
N GLU A 18 -9.50 8.24 -1.43
CA GLU A 18 -10.45 7.39 -0.68
C GLU A 18 -11.04 8.13 0.50
N LEU A 19 -10.20 8.83 1.27
CA LEU A 19 -10.66 9.61 2.42
C LEU A 19 -11.66 10.69 1.99
N GLU A 20 -11.33 11.41 0.92
CA GLU A 20 -12.19 12.45 0.38
C GLU A 20 -13.54 11.89 -0.08
N TYR A 21 -13.53 10.77 -0.77
CA TYR A 21 -14.74 10.08 -1.21
C TYR A 21 -15.62 9.67 -0.04
N LEU A 22 -15.04 9.06 0.98
CA LEU A 22 -15.78 8.61 2.16
C LEU A 22 -16.41 9.79 2.90
N MET A 23 -15.68 10.88 3.06
CA MET A 23 -16.16 12.06 3.80
C MET A 23 -17.20 12.87 3.03
N LYS A 24 -16.98 13.05 1.73
CA LYS A 24 -17.80 13.98 0.93
C LYS A 24 -18.95 13.32 0.19
N ILE A 25 -18.84 12.04 -0.12
CA ILE A 25 -19.82 11.34 -0.96
C ILE A 25 -20.51 10.21 -0.22
N GLU A 26 -19.78 9.17 0.18
CA GLU A 26 -20.42 7.97 0.74
C GLU A 26 -21.07 8.21 2.09
N ARG A 27 -20.35 8.86 3.03
CA ARG A 27 -20.90 9.10 4.36
C ARG A 27 -22.18 9.93 4.33
N PRO A 28 -22.26 11.06 3.60
CA PRO A 28 -23.51 11.82 3.49
C PRO A 28 -24.66 11.02 2.91
N GLU A 29 -24.42 10.20 1.89
CA GLU A 29 -25.45 9.37 1.27
C GLU A 29 -25.99 8.31 2.25
N VAL A 30 -25.09 7.62 2.96
CA VAL A 30 -25.50 6.61 3.95
C VAL A 30 -26.26 7.28 5.10
N THR A 31 -25.84 8.46 5.52
CA THR A 31 -26.53 9.24 6.57
C THR A 31 -27.96 9.56 6.17
N LYS A 32 -28.17 9.97 4.91
CA LYS A 32 -29.51 10.23 4.37
C LYS A 32 -30.37 8.96 4.37
N THR A 33 -29.79 7.85 3.94
CA THR A 33 -30.48 6.55 3.89
C THR A 33 -30.88 6.10 5.31
N VAL A 34 -30.02 6.26 6.29
CA VAL A 34 -30.30 5.95 7.69
C VAL A 34 -31.45 6.82 8.23
N ALA A 35 -31.41 8.13 7.94
CA ALA A 35 -32.44 9.06 8.35
C ALA A 35 -33.80 8.70 7.73
N TRP A 36 -33.80 8.38 6.44
CA TRP A 36 -35.01 7.93 5.75
C TRP A 36 -35.56 6.64 6.35
N ALA A 37 -34.69 5.62 6.55
CA ALA A 37 -35.10 4.33 7.11
C ALA A 37 -35.63 4.50 8.54
N ALA A 38 -35.03 5.38 9.35
CA ALA A 38 -35.48 5.66 10.72
C ALA A 38 -36.89 6.24 10.78
N SER A 39 -37.32 6.95 9.72
CA SER A 39 -38.65 7.54 9.63
C SER A 39 -39.75 6.50 9.27
N ASN A 40 -39.37 5.30 8.84
CA ASN A 40 -40.29 4.28 8.31
C ASN A 40 -40.74 3.24 9.33
N GLY A 41 -40.58 3.48 10.63
CA GLY A 41 -41.12 2.59 11.66
C GLY A 41 -40.11 2.12 12.69
N ASP A 42 -40.27 0.86 13.17
CA ASP A 42 -39.45 0.30 14.24
C ASP A 42 -38.02 0.08 13.77
N ARG A 43 -37.07 0.77 14.39
CA ARG A 43 -35.63 0.72 14.07
C ARG A 43 -35.03 -0.66 14.34
N SER A 44 -35.53 -1.38 15.32
CA SER A 44 -34.99 -2.69 15.69
C SER A 44 -35.25 -3.77 14.67
N GLU A 45 -36.34 -3.64 13.87
CA GLU A 45 -36.72 -4.60 12.84
C GLU A 45 -36.44 -4.08 11.42
N ASN A 46 -35.95 -2.87 11.30
CA ASN A 46 -35.70 -2.21 10.01
C ASN A 46 -34.29 -2.58 9.50
N ALA A 47 -34.25 -3.49 8.51
CA ALA A 47 -32.99 -3.97 7.92
C ALA A 47 -32.16 -2.85 7.30
N ASP A 48 -32.83 -1.92 6.60
CA ASP A 48 -32.14 -0.78 5.98
C ASP A 48 -31.49 0.14 7.02
N TYR A 49 -32.19 0.37 8.12
CA TYR A 49 -31.65 1.15 9.24
C TYR A 49 -30.43 0.48 9.86
N GLN A 50 -30.54 -0.82 10.16
CA GLN A 50 -29.44 -1.59 10.77
C GLN A 50 -28.24 -1.69 9.86
N TYR A 51 -28.45 -1.94 8.58
CA TYR A 51 -27.39 -2.00 7.58
C TYR A 51 -26.68 -0.64 7.45
N GLY A 52 -27.42 0.44 7.36
CA GLY A 52 -26.88 1.79 7.27
C GLY A 52 -26.08 2.18 8.49
N LYS A 53 -26.55 1.85 9.69
CA LYS A 53 -25.83 2.13 10.94
C LYS A 53 -24.51 1.37 10.99
N LYS A 54 -24.52 0.10 10.57
CA LYS A 54 -23.31 -0.72 10.49
C LYS A 54 -22.31 -0.09 9.50
N ARG A 55 -22.80 0.30 8.32
CA ARG A 55 -21.95 0.92 7.29
C ARG A 55 -21.32 2.23 7.78
N LEU A 56 -22.08 3.07 8.49
CA LEU A 56 -21.53 4.29 9.08
C LEU A 56 -20.37 4.01 10.05
N ARG A 57 -20.49 2.97 10.87
CA ARG A 57 -19.41 2.60 11.79
C ARG A 57 -18.17 2.14 11.02
N GLU A 58 -18.34 1.40 9.92
CA GLU A 58 -17.23 0.97 9.05
C GLU A 58 -16.55 2.17 8.39
N ILE A 59 -17.35 3.11 7.87
CA ILE A 59 -16.86 4.33 7.23
C ILE A 59 -16.06 5.15 8.24
N ASP A 60 -16.59 5.36 9.44
CA ASP A 60 -15.93 6.16 10.46
C ASP A 60 -14.60 5.55 10.90
N ARG A 61 -14.53 4.22 11.02
CA ARG A 61 -13.27 3.53 11.32
C ARG A 61 -12.26 3.69 10.19
N ARG A 62 -12.72 3.57 8.95
CA ARG A 62 -11.84 3.74 7.78
C ARG A 62 -11.32 5.16 7.68
N ILE A 63 -12.17 6.16 7.93
CA ILE A 63 -11.77 7.57 7.96
C ILE A 63 -10.68 7.81 9.00
N ARG A 64 -10.84 7.28 10.22
CA ARG A 64 -9.82 7.42 11.26
C ARG A 64 -8.50 6.76 10.86
N PHE A 65 -8.57 5.57 10.27
CA PHE A 65 -7.40 4.85 9.79
C PHE A 65 -6.67 5.67 8.71
N LEU A 66 -7.40 6.13 7.68
CA LEU A 66 -6.81 6.90 6.59
C LEU A 66 -6.21 8.22 7.07
N THR A 67 -6.91 8.93 7.95
CA THR A 67 -6.42 10.18 8.53
C THR A 67 -5.10 9.96 9.25
N SER A 68 -5.03 8.94 10.09
CA SER A 68 -3.80 8.59 10.82
C SER A 68 -2.66 8.24 9.87
N ARG A 69 -2.94 7.45 8.83
CA ARG A 69 -1.92 7.06 7.84
C ARG A 69 -1.36 8.27 7.10
N LEU A 70 -2.24 9.17 6.67
CA LEU A 70 -1.84 10.37 5.92
C LEU A 70 -1.06 11.35 6.80
N GLU A 71 -1.42 11.49 8.07
CA GLU A 71 -0.67 12.35 9.00
C GLU A 71 0.76 11.86 9.23
N LYS A 72 0.98 10.56 9.24
CA LYS A 72 2.30 9.96 9.46
C LYS A 72 3.05 9.71 8.17
N ALA A 73 2.44 9.98 7.03
CA ALA A 73 3.03 9.67 5.74
C ALA A 73 4.24 10.55 5.43
N GLU A 74 5.29 9.91 4.92
CA GLU A 74 6.43 10.58 4.32
C GLU A 74 6.50 10.13 2.87
N VAL A 75 6.21 11.05 1.95
CA VAL A 75 6.14 10.74 0.53
C VAL A 75 7.54 10.68 -0.05
N VAL A 76 7.88 9.55 -0.67
CA VAL A 76 9.18 9.33 -1.32
C VAL A 76 8.94 9.07 -2.80
N ASP A 77 9.51 9.91 -3.65
CA ASP A 77 9.36 9.78 -5.10
C ASP A 77 10.36 8.76 -5.65
N PRO A 78 9.88 7.63 -6.23
CA PRO A 78 10.79 6.61 -6.78
C PRO A 78 11.57 7.08 -8.00
N GLU A 79 11.19 8.20 -8.62
CA GLU A 79 11.94 8.75 -9.75
C GLU A 79 13.07 9.68 -9.33
N LYS A 80 13.18 10.00 -8.03
CA LYS A 80 14.18 10.94 -7.49
C LYS A 80 14.94 10.33 -6.31
N PRO A 81 15.69 9.22 -6.53
CA PRO A 81 16.42 8.58 -5.44
C PRO A 81 17.62 9.42 -5.00
N HIS A 82 17.92 9.38 -3.69
CA HIS A 82 19.13 10.02 -3.15
C HIS A 82 20.41 9.25 -3.52
N HIS A 83 20.32 7.91 -3.56
CA HIS A 83 21.43 7.03 -3.90
C HIS A 83 20.99 6.04 -4.96
N PRO A 84 21.04 6.40 -6.26
CA PRO A 84 20.50 5.55 -7.32
C PRO A 84 21.23 4.21 -7.52
N HIS A 85 22.43 4.05 -6.96
CA HIS A 85 23.21 2.81 -7.05
C HIS A 85 22.90 1.83 -5.92
N LYS A 86 22.16 2.27 -4.91
CA LYS A 86 21.77 1.43 -3.76
C LYS A 86 20.29 1.13 -3.78
N VAL A 87 19.91 0.02 -3.17
CA VAL A 87 18.50 -0.29 -2.97
C VAL A 87 17.96 0.55 -1.83
N GLN A 88 16.99 1.39 -2.14
CA GLN A 88 16.26 2.22 -1.18
C GLN A 88 14.77 2.08 -1.42
N PHE A 89 13.96 2.70 -0.58
CA PHE A 89 12.53 2.75 -0.80
C PHE A 89 12.22 3.23 -2.23
N GLY A 90 11.31 2.56 -2.91
CA GLY A 90 10.93 2.88 -4.28
C GLY A 90 11.74 2.16 -5.35
N ALA A 91 12.80 1.45 -4.98
CA ALA A 91 13.65 0.73 -5.94
C ALA A 91 12.93 -0.46 -6.56
N SER A 92 13.14 -0.65 -7.86
CA SER A 92 12.82 -1.89 -8.58
C SER A 92 14.10 -2.71 -8.64
N VAL A 93 14.06 -3.91 -8.06
CA VAL A 93 15.25 -4.75 -7.87
C VAL A 93 15.02 -6.09 -8.54
N LYS A 94 15.93 -6.47 -9.45
CA LYS A 94 15.95 -7.82 -10.02
C LYS A 94 16.98 -8.64 -9.30
N ILE A 95 16.58 -9.82 -8.86
CA ILE A 95 17.45 -10.79 -8.20
C ILE A 95 17.46 -12.08 -8.99
N GLU A 96 18.61 -12.75 -8.99
CA GLU A 96 18.84 -13.99 -9.71
C GLU A 96 19.23 -15.08 -8.73
N ASP A 97 18.58 -16.25 -8.82
CA ASP A 97 18.93 -17.39 -7.98
C ASP A 97 20.10 -18.20 -8.60
N GLU A 98 20.50 -19.27 -7.92
CA GLU A 98 21.62 -20.13 -8.37
C GLU A 98 21.32 -20.86 -9.68
N GLU A 99 20.05 -21.01 -10.03
CA GLU A 99 19.61 -21.67 -11.27
C GLU A 99 19.42 -20.70 -12.44
N GLY A 100 19.67 -19.41 -12.21
CA GLY A 100 19.51 -18.38 -13.23
C GLY A 100 18.10 -17.81 -13.35
N ASN A 101 17.19 -18.17 -12.45
CA ASN A 101 15.85 -17.62 -12.44
C ASN A 101 15.86 -16.20 -11.88
N ILE A 102 15.19 -15.28 -12.56
CA ILE A 102 15.14 -13.88 -12.18
C ILE A 102 13.76 -13.55 -11.61
N ARG A 103 13.76 -12.83 -10.49
CA ARG A 103 12.55 -12.27 -9.89
C ARG A 103 12.73 -10.77 -9.71
N GLU A 104 11.64 -10.01 -9.88
CA GLU A 104 11.66 -8.57 -9.67
C GLU A 104 10.79 -8.21 -8.48
N PHE A 105 11.33 -7.35 -7.61
CA PHE A 105 10.62 -6.78 -6.48
C PHE A 105 10.68 -5.27 -6.55
N ILE A 106 9.59 -4.62 -6.17
CA ILE A 106 9.52 -3.17 -6.04
C ILE A 106 9.25 -2.86 -4.57
N ILE A 107 10.10 -2.05 -3.96
CA ILE A 107 10.02 -1.74 -2.52
C ILE A 107 9.10 -0.55 -2.31
N VAL A 108 7.97 -0.79 -1.66
CA VAL A 108 6.91 0.20 -1.44
C VAL A 108 6.53 0.30 0.03
N GLY A 109 5.55 1.14 0.34
CA GLY A 109 5.02 1.30 1.69
C GLY A 109 4.09 0.17 2.08
N VAL A 110 3.80 0.08 3.38
CA VAL A 110 2.94 -0.98 3.94
C VAL A 110 1.51 -0.94 3.39
N ASP A 111 1.06 0.23 2.93
CA ASP A 111 -0.28 0.40 2.36
C ASP A 111 -0.33 0.15 0.85
N GLU A 112 0.80 -0.22 0.23
CA GLU A 112 0.93 -0.36 -1.23
C GLU A 112 1.28 -1.78 -1.68
N ILE A 113 1.24 -2.74 -0.77
CA ILE A 113 1.66 -4.12 -1.03
C ILE A 113 0.72 -4.80 -2.02
N LYS A 114 1.30 -5.38 -3.08
CA LYS A 114 0.63 -6.27 -4.03
C LYS A 114 1.62 -7.36 -4.40
N THR A 115 1.62 -8.43 -3.64
CA THR A 115 2.59 -9.52 -3.75
C THR A 115 2.61 -10.14 -5.15
N GLU A 116 1.46 -10.28 -5.79
CA GLU A 116 1.32 -10.83 -7.14
C GLU A 116 2.00 -9.97 -8.21
N LEU A 117 2.24 -8.69 -7.92
CA LEU A 117 2.93 -7.76 -8.82
C LEU A 117 4.37 -7.47 -8.37
N GLY A 118 4.84 -8.16 -7.34
CA GLY A 118 6.17 -7.92 -6.80
C GLY A 118 6.29 -6.69 -5.93
N LEU A 119 5.19 -6.01 -5.59
CA LEU A 119 5.18 -4.85 -4.70
C LEU A 119 5.26 -5.34 -3.25
N ILE A 120 6.41 -5.16 -2.63
CA ILE A 120 6.69 -5.63 -1.27
C ILE A 120 6.98 -4.47 -0.33
N SER A 121 6.65 -4.65 0.94
CA SER A 121 6.92 -3.63 1.94
C SER A 121 8.42 -3.53 2.24
N TRP A 122 8.89 -2.30 2.41
CA TRP A 122 10.26 -2.05 2.87
C TRP A 122 10.51 -2.66 4.26
N LYS A 123 9.46 -2.95 5.02
CA LYS A 123 9.54 -3.60 6.34
C LYS A 123 9.50 -5.12 6.26
N SER A 124 9.16 -5.69 5.10
CA SER A 124 9.11 -7.14 4.94
C SER A 124 10.49 -7.78 5.07
N PRO A 125 10.60 -9.08 5.39
CA PRO A 125 11.89 -9.75 5.44
C PRO A 125 12.69 -9.62 4.15
N ILE A 126 12.04 -9.79 2.99
CA ILE A 126 12.70 -9.63 1.68
C ILE A 126 13.13 -8.17 1.50
N GLY A 127 12.24 -7.20 1.77
CA GLY A 127 12.56 -5.78 1.64
C GLY A 127 13.76 -5.39 2.50
N ARG A 128 13.79 -5.83 3.74
CA ARG A 128 14.90 -5.54 4.66
C ARG A 128 16.22 -6.14 4.20
N SER A 129 16.19 -7.34 3.63
CA SER A 129 17.39 -7.98 3.12
C SER A 129 17.98 -7.28 1.90
N LEU A 130 17.16 -6.61 1.13
CA LEU A 130 17.57 -5.89 -0.09
C LEU A 130 18.03 -4.45 0.20
N LEU A 131 17.45 -3.79 1.19
CA LEU A 131 17.75 -2.38 1.47
C LEU A 131 19.25 -2.16 1.75
N GLY A 132 19.80 -1.13 1.11
CA GLY A 132 21.21 -0.75 1.26
C GLY A 132 22.18 -1.54 0.40
N LYS A 133 21.71 -2.55 -0.30
CA LYS A 133 22.54 -3.39 -1.18
C LYS A 133 22.78 -2.72 -2.53
N GLU A 134 23.80 -3.19 -3.22
CA GLU A 134 24.19 -2.69 -4.54
C GLU A 134 24.10 -3.81 -5.57
N ASN A 135 24.14 -3.44 -6.85
CA ASN A 135 24.19 -4.41 -7.94
C ASN A 135 25.43 -5.32 -7.78
N GLY A 136 25.22 -6.61 -7.90
CA GLY A 136 26.27 -7.60 -7.70
C GLY A 136 26.36 -8.17 -6.29
N ASP A 137 25.68 -7.54 -5.33
CA ASP A 137 25.67 -8.04 -3.94
C ASP A 137 24.84 -9.33 -3.83
N GLU A 138 25.32 -10.21 -2.96
CA GLU A 138 24.59 -11.44 -2.62
C GLU A 138 23.66 -11.18 -1.44
N VAL A 139 22.46 -11.71 -1.50
CA VAL A 139 21.46 -11.62 -0.43
C VAL A 139 20.92 -12.99 -0.08
N SER A 140 20.77 -13.23 1.23
CA SER A 140 20.17 -14.46 1.74
C SER A 140 18.75 -14.15 2.21
N ILE A 141 17.79 -14.89 1.67
CA ILE A 141 16.38 -14.69 2.02
C ILE A 141 15.85 -15.91 2.73
N GLN A 142 15.35 -15.72 3.94
CA GLN A 142 14.71 -16.77 4.72
C GLN A 142 13.32 -17.05 4.18
N THR A 143 13.07 -18.31 3.78
CA THR A 143 11.76 -18.76 3.31
C THR A 143 11.31 -19.96 4.15
N PRO A 144 10.01 -20.34 4.09
CA PRO A 144 9.56 -21.58 4.75
C PRO A 144 10.28 -22.83 4.28
N GLN A 145 10.89 -22.81 3.10
CA GLN A 145 11.64 -23.92 2.52
C GLN A 145 13.14 -23.87 2.84
N GLY A 146 13.57 -22.88 3.62
CA GLY A 146 14.96 -22.67 4.00
C GLY A 146 15.50 -21.33 3.55
N ILE A 147 16.82 -21.19 3.61
CA ILE A 147 17.53 -19.98 3.18
C ILE A 147 17.86 -20.11 1.70
N LEU A 148 17.40 -19.13 0.91
CA LEU A 148 17.70 -19.04 -0.52
C LEU A 148 18.70 -17.92 -0.77
N GLU A 149 19.68 -18.20 -1.61
CA GLU A 149 20.72 -17.24 -1.98
C GLU A 149 20.40 -16.63 -3.34
N TYR A 150 20.51 -15.31 -3.41
CA TYR A 150 20.28 -14.55 -4.63
C TYR A 150 21.38 -13.53 -4.85
N THR A 151 21.54 -13.12 -6.10
CA THR A 151 22.44 -12.01 -6.47
C THR A 151 21.61 -10.89 -7.06
N ILE A 152 21.86 -9.66 -6.63
CA ILE A 152 21.19 -8.48 -7.22
C ILE A 152 21.81 -8.24 -8.59
N CYS A 153 21.00 -8.29 -9.64
CA CYS A 153 21.47 -8.13 -11.02
C CYS A 153 21.03 -6.81 -11.67
N GLU A 154 20.04 -6.13 -11.09
CA GLU A 154 19.61 -4.83 -11.62
C GLU A 154 18.89 -4.03 -10.54
N ILE A 155 19.18 -2.72 -10.48
CA ILE A 155 18.49 -1.75 -9.62
C ILE A 155 18.03 -0.61 -10.50
N GLN A 156 16.73 -0.33 -10.52
CA GLN A 156 16.16 0.78 -11.28
C GLN A 156 15.23 1.60 -10.40
N TYR A 157 15.13 2.89 -10.72
CA TYR A 157 14.22 3.83 -10.09
C TYR A 157 13.34 4.44 -11.18
N ARG A 158 12.07 4.09 -11.15
CA ARG A 158 11.10 4.53 -12.15
C ARG A 158 9.72 4.66 -11.52
N ALA A 159 8.81 5.32 -12.22
CA ALA A 159 7.42 5.40 -11.78
C ALA A 159 6.86 3.99 -11.60
N ILE A 160 6.20 3.76 -10.47
CA ILE A 160 5.60 2.46 -10.16
C ILE A 160 4.23 2.41 -10.83
N THR A 161 4.06 1.48 -11.78
CA THR A 161 2.80 1.27 -12.48
C THR A 161 2.14 -0.01 -11.98
N VAL A 162 0.89 0.11 -11.55
CA VAL A 162 0.08 -1.02 -11.12
C VAL A 162 -0.99 -1.25 -12.17
N VAL A 163 -1.22 -2.52 -12.53
CA VAL A 163 -2.28 -2.88 -13.49
C VAL A 163 -3.62 -2.39 -12.95
N GLY A 164 -4.33 -1.55 -13.74
CA GLY A 164 -5.56 -0.90 -13.35
C GLY A 164 -5.44 0.60 -13.13
N ASP A 165 -4.24 1.10 -12.82
CA ASP A 165 -4.01 2.54 -12.65
C ASP A 165 -3.98 3.29 -13.99
N ALA A 166 -3.78 2.57 -15.09
CA ALA A 166 -3.69 3.15 -16.43
C ALA A 166 -5.05 3.58 -17.01
N ASN A 167 -6.15 3.22 -16.36
CA ASN A 167 -7.51 3.51 -16.83
C ASN A 167 -8.22 4.58 -15.99
N GLU A 168 -7.52 5.26 -15.13
CA GLU A 168 -8.06 6.31 -14.27
C GLU A 168 -7.73 7.72 -14.81
N ASP A 169 -7.73 7.85 -16.13
CA ASP A 169 -7.64 9.17 -16.76
C ASP A 169 -9.02 9.81 -16.90
#